data_7d8549142218638fcec586b88aab067e
#
_entry.id   7d8549142218638fcec586b88aab067e
#
_cell.length_a   1.000
_cell.length_b   1.000
_cell.length_c   1.000
_cell.angle_alpha   90.00
_cell.angle_beta   90.00
_cell.angle_gamma   90.00
#
_symmetry.space_group_name_H-M   'P 1'
#
loop_
_entity.id
_entity.type
_entity.pdbx_description
1 polymer ?
#
loop_
_entity_poly.entity_id
_entity_poly.type
_entity_poly.pdbx_seq_one_letter_code
_entity_poly.pdbx_strand_id
1 'polypeptide(L)'
;MALENYNKSRKNKNILARLSRYKFDIIFIIFYLFLIYQYYYHISLLYVPIHDGAYYLLNAHDWLTNKPLDEFYRPPLISWIIAGIWSITGESWVIVKGLQAIFTISAGIILYVLLRKHKGAMFAFSVTALTMVSGPLFFFSTQIGTEGLALFFVVLTLYFLKNQKASHWFLAGMTIGLTFASRYPIILQPLVIFIVESLITKKPKLVIRTILGMLLVILTVVIMVYLKAGTFQTALAKDTAFTLLFSPYYLINSLDIWGLAFLLVPIALLHERTYRDKFNYAFIAWFIVSLLFWSANSSNFQVRFTIQYTPAVYFLSVLAIENIIKDGITINNTILFWYNSINSYIKSFKDKYKYNILGHWEK
;
A
#
# COMPACT_ATOMS: atom_id res chain seq x y z
N MET A 1 -1.58 -57.12 14.77
CA MET A 1 -0.41 -56.64 13.98
C MET A 1 -0.80 -56.01 12.63
N ALA A 2 -1.49 -56.71 11.69
CA ALA A 2 -1.84 -56.14 10.36
C ALA A 2 -2.80 -54.92 10.44
N LEU A 3 -3.83 -54.97 11.24
CA LEU A 3 -4.80 -53.85 11.45
C LEU A 3 -4.15 -52.62 12.12
N GLU A 4 -3.21 -52.84 13.00
CA GLU A 4 -2.47 -51.77 13.70
C GLU A 4 -1.52 -51.02 12.75
N ASN A 5 -0.83 -51.77 11.89
CA ASN A 5 0.02 -51.22 10.83
C ASN A 5 -0.80 -50.47 9.78
N TYR A 6 -2.00 -50.95 9.41
CA TYR A 6 -2.91 -50.27 8.50
C TYR A 6 -3.41 -48.93 9.06
N ASN A 7 -3.83 -48.91 10.33
CA ASN A 7 -4.29 -47.70 10.99
C ASN A 7 -3.15 -46.67 11.17
N LYS A 8 -1.93 -47.12 11.47
CA LYS A 8 -0.75 -46.26 11.56
C LYS A 8 -0.38 -45.66 10.19
N SER A 9 -0.45 -46.46 9.10
CA SER A 9 -0.23 -45.96 7.74
C SER A 9 -1.28 -44.94 7.31
N ARG A 10 -2.56 -45.16 7.60
CA ARG A 10 -3.65 -44.23 7.31
C ARG A 10 -3.52 -42.91 8.08
N LYS A 11 -3.14 -42.97 9.36
CA LYS A 11 -2.88 -41.80 10.22
C LYS A 11 -1.71 -40.98 9.67
N ASN A 12 -0.61 -41.63 9.25
CA ASN A 12 0.56 -40.96 8.68
C ASN A 12 0.23 -40.30 7.32
N LYS A 13 -0.55 -40.95 6.44
CA LYS A 13 -1.01 -40.35 5.18
C LYS A 13 -1.85 -39.09 5.43
N ASN A 14 -2.73 -39.11 6.44
CA ASN A 14 -3.53 -37.97 6.80
C ASN A 14 -2.69 -36.81 7.39
N ILE A 15 -1.65 -37.10 8.16
CA ILE A 15 -0.71 -36.09 8.69
C ILE A 15 0.09 -35.47 7.56
N LEU A 16 0.66 -36.29 6.64
CA LEU A 16 1.41 -35.80 5.49
C LEU A 16 0.55 -34.93 4.55
N ALA A 17 -0.70 -35.33 4.30
CA ALA A 17 -1.66 -34.56 3.53
C ALA A 17 -2.01 -33.21 4.20
N ARG A 18 -2.13 -33.17 5.52
CA ARG A 18 -2.32 -31.93 6.30
C ARG A 18 -1.06 -31.06 6.24
N LEU A 19 0.12 -31.60 6.45
CA LEU A 19 1.39 -30.86 6.37
C LEU A 19 1.62 -30.27 4.97
N SER A 20 1.31 -31.05 3.92
CA SER A 20 1.36 -30.56 2.53
C SER A 20 0.43 -29.38 2.30
N ARG A 21 -0.75 -29.34 2.94
CA ARG A 21 -1.71 -28.24 2.86
C ARG A 21 -1.20 -26.97 3.53
N TYR A 22 -0.45 -27.10 4.63
CA TYR A 22 0.04 -25.95 5.42
C TYR A 22 1.51 -25.61 5.16
N LYS A 23 2.18 -26.25 4.19
CA LYS A 23 3.59 -26.04 3.93
C LYS A 23 3.98 -24.58 3.75
N PHE A 24 3.20 -23.80 3.01
CA PHE A 24 3.47 -22.38 2.80
C PHE A 24 3.17 -21.52 4.03
N ASP A 25 2.24 -21.92 4.89
CA ASP A 25 2.00 -21.25 6.18
C ASP A 25 3.20 -21.45 7.12
N ILE A 26 3.77 -22.66 7.14
CA ILE A 26 4.97 -22.96 7.95
C ILE A 26 6.17 -22.19 7.42
N ILE A 27 6.38 -22.18 6.09
CA ILE A 27 7.46 -21.41 5.45
C ILE A 27 7.29 -19.93 5.77
N PHE A 28 6.06 -19.40 5.73
CA PHE A 28 5.76 -18.02 6.08
C PHE A 28 6.14 -17.70 7.53
N ILE A 29 5.80 -18.56 8.49
CA ILE A 29 6.18 -18.37 9.89
C ILE A 29 7.70 -18.34 10.05
N ILE A 30 8.42 -19.30 9.45
CA ILE A 30 9.89 -19.35 9.51
C ILE A 30 10.50 -18.09 8.91
N PHE A 31 10.01 -17.68 7.74
CA PHE A 31 10.44 -16.45 7.08
C PHE A 31 10.21 -15.22 7.96
N TYR A 32 9.05 -15.12 8.62
CA TYR A 32 8.75 -13.99 9.51
C TYR A 32 9.60 -13.96 10.77
N LEU A 33 9.90 -15.09 11.36
CA LEU A 33 10.84 -15.17 12.50
C LEU A 33 12.23 -14.69 12.08
N PHE A 34 12.71 -15.11 10.90
CA PHE A 34 13.96 -14.60 10.34
C PHE A 34 13.90 -13.09 10.07
N LEU A 35 12.80 -12.59 9.49
CA LEU A 35 12.60 -11.18 9.23
C LEU A 35 12.61 -10.35 10.52
N ILE A 36 11.91 -10.79 11.58
CA ILE A 36 11.91 -10.14 12.89
C ILE A 36 13.34 -10.05 13.45
N TYR A 37 14.12 -11.11 13.31
CA TYR A 37 15.53 -11.10 13.72
C TYR A 37 16.33 -10.07 12.92
N GLN A 38 16.14 -9.96 11.59
CA GLN A 38 16.81 -8.98 10.76
C GLN A 38 16.43 -7.54 11.16
N TYR A 39 15.14 -7.28 11.43
CA TYR A 39 14.69 -5.98 11.92
C TYR A 39 15.34 -5.61 13.24
N TYR A 40 15.35 -6.54 14.20
CA TYR A 40 16.00 -6.35 15.50
C TYR A 40 17.49 -6.00 15.33
N TYR A 41 18.21 -6.76 14.51
CA TYR A 41 19.62 -6.52 14.21
C TYR A 41 19.86 -5.14 13.62
N HIS A 42 19.10 -4.75 12.60
CA HIS A 42 19.25 -3.44 11.95
C HIS A 42 18.88 -2.26 12.87
N ILE A 43 17.86 -2.40 13.69
CA ILE A 43 17.48 -1.37 14.68
C ILE A 43 18.63 -1.13 15.66
N SER A 44 19.35 -2.16 16.06
CA SER A 44 20.47 -2.04 16.98
C SER A 44 21.71 -1.33 16.40
N LEU A 45 21.87 -1.34 15.07
CA LEU A 45 23.01 -0.72 14.38
C LEU A 45 22.85 0.79 14.13
N LEU A 46 21.64 1.30 14.09
CA LEU A 46 21.35 2.68 13.69
C LEU A 46 21.03 3.54 14.92
N TYR A 47 21.94 4.42 15.28
CA TYR A 47 21.84 5.20 16.52
C TYR A 47 21.12 6.55 16.38
N VAL A 48 21.15 7.19 15.21
CA VAL A 48 20.71 8.59 15.05
C VAL A 48 19.46 8.69 14.20
N PRO A 49 18.43 9.45 14.63
CA PRO A 49 17.28 9.79 13.78
C PRO A 49 17.73 10.61 12.58
N ILE A 50 17.26 10.27 11.38
CA ILE A 50 17.64 10.93 10.14
C ILE A 50 16.46 11.77 9.64
N HIS A 51 16.75 12.98 9.13
CA HIS A 51 15.75 13.86 8.47
C HIS A 51 14.44 14.06 9.25
N ASP A 52 13.31 13.69 8.64
CA ASP A 52 11.98 13.85 9.21
C ASP A 52 11.81 13.16 10.57
N GLY A 53 12.59 12.11 10.84
CA GLY A 53 12.54 11.39 12.11
C GLY A 53 12.81 12.27 13.32
N ALA A 54 13.78 13.20 13.20
CA ALA A 54 14.09 14.14 14.27
C ALA A 54 12.91 15.08 14.58
N TYR A 55 12.21 15.56 13.56
CA TYR A 55 11.05 16.43 13.74
C TYR A 55 9.85 15.72 14.37
N TYR A 56 9.64 14.43 14.05
CA TYR A 56 8.59 13.65 14.73
C TYR A 56 8.90 13.44 16.21
N LEU A 57 10.18 13.27 16.58
CA LEU A 57 10.60 13.18 17.99
C LEU A 57 10.42 14.53 18.70
N LEU A 58 10.81 15.64 18.05
CA LEU A 58 10.62 16.98 18.60
C LEU A 58 9.14 17.25 18.86
N ASN A 59 8.28 17.04 17.88
CA ASN A 59 6.84 17.18 18.07
C ASN A 59 6.28 16.26 19.18
N ALA A 60 6.82 15.04 19.32
CA ALA A 60 6.42 14.14 20.41
C ALA A 60 6.80 14.70 21.78
N HIS A 61 7.99 15.27 21.90
CA HIS A 61 8.43 15.97 23.12
C HIS A 61 7.54 17.19 23.42
N ASP A 62 7.17 17.99 22.40
CA ASP A 62 6.30 19.16 22.57
C ASP A 62 4.88 18.75 22.99
N TRP A 63 4.37 17.63 22.46
CA TRP A 63 3.10 17.06 22.94
C TRP A 63 3.19 16.63 24.41
N LEU A 64 4.28 15.94 24.79
CA LEU A 64 4.49 15.44 26.15
C LEU A 64 4.66 16.56 27.17
N THR A 65 5.42 17.60 26.82
CA THR A 65 5.75 18.74 27.70
C THR A 65 4.77 19.91 27.59
N ASN A 66 3.72 19.74 26.82
CA ASN A 66 2.70 20.79 26.54
C ASN A 66 3.27 22.09 25.95
N LYS A 67 4.36 22.02 25.19
CA LYS A 67 4.92 23.16 24.44
C LYS A 67 4.18 23.40 23.13
N PRO A 68 4.26 24.60 22.52
CA PRO A 68 3.81 24.83 21.15
C PRO A 68 4.49 23.88 20.17
N LEU A 69 3.80 23.54 19.08
CA LEU A 69 4.37 22.68 18.03
C LEU A 69 5.15 23.53 17.02
N ASP A 70 6.44 23.28 16.88
CA ASP A 70 7.29 23.95 15.88
C ASP A 70 6.99 23.45 14.45
N GLU A 71 6.74 22.15 14.29
CA GLU A 71 6.51 21.47 13.02
C GLU A 71 5.04 21.02 12.86
N PHE A 72 4.09 21.94 13.17
CA PHE A 72 2.64 21.64 13.22
C PHE A 72 2.03 21.19 11.88
N TYR A 73 2.68 21.47 10.75
CA TYR A 73 2.25 21.05 9.43
C TYR A 73 2.55 19.57 9.13
N ARG A 74 3.29 18.90 10.01
CA ARG A 74 3.56 17.46 9.88
C ARG A 74 2.40 16.62 10.39
N PRO A 75 2.15 15.42 9.79
CA PRO A 75 1.11 14.53 10.26
C PRO A 75 1.38 14.12 11.72
N PRO A 76 0.37 14.27 12.62
CA PRO A 76 0.63 14.20 14.05
C PRO A 76 0.64 12.79 14.64
N LEU A 77 0.07 11.79 13.96
CA LEU A 77 -0.22 10.50 14.58
C LEU A 77 1.01 9.80 15.13
N ILE A 78 2.13 9.80 14.38
CA ILE A 78 3.36 9.16 14.86
C ILE A 78 3.89 9.88 16.11
N SER A 79 3.86 11.22 16.15
CA SER A 79 4.30 11.98 17.30
C SER A 79 3.41 11.75 18.52
N TRP A 80 2.09 11.57 18.33
CA TRP A 80 1.18 11.21 19.42
C TRP A 80 1.47 9.83 20.00
N ILE A 81 1.73 8.84 19.12
CA ILE A 81 2.08 7.49 19.55
C ILE A 81 3.40 7.51 20.32
N ILE A 82 4.41 8.24 19.83
CA ILE A 82 5.71 8.39 20.48
C ILE A 82 5.54 9.07 21.85
N ALA A 83 4.82 10.17 21.92
CA ALA A 83 4.56 10.87 23.18
C ALA A 83 3.86 9.96 24.21
N GLY A 84 2.84 9.20 23.76
CA GLY A 84 2.16 8.22 24.61
C GLY A 84 3.09 7.10 25.13
N ILE A 85 4.01 6.61 24.31
CA ILE A 85 5.00 5.62 24.74
C ILE A 85 6.00 6.24 25.71
N TRP A 86 6.54 7.42 25.38
CA TRP A 86 7.51 8.10 26.22
C TRP A 86 6.97 8.53 27.59
N SER A 87 5.67 8.78 27.68
CA SER A 87 5.04 9.03 28.99
C SER A 87 5.13 7.85 29.96
N ILE A 88 5.33 6.65 29.45
CA ILE A 88 5.41 5.41 30.23
C ILE A 88 6.86 4.92 30.38
N THR A 89 7.61 4.96 29.25
CA THR A 89 8.95 4.33 29.17
C THR A 89 10.11 5.31 29.35
N GLY A 90 9.84 6.61 29.32
CA GLY A 90 10.86 7.64 29.11
C GLY A 90 11.28 7.72 27.63
N GLU A 91 12.09 8.72 27.31
CA GLU A 91 12.52 8.98 25.93
C GLU A 91 13.53 7.92 25.46
N SER A 92 13.16 7.15 24.44
CA SER A 92 14.01 6.13 23.83
C SER A 92 13.79 6.01 22.32
N TRP A 93 14.86 6.22 21.56
CA TRP A 93 14.81 6.10 20.08
C TRP A 93 14.70 4.65 19.62
N VAL A 94 15.29 3.72 20.35
CA VAL A 94 15.26 2.28 20.03
C VAL A 94 13.83 1.76 20.08
N ILE A 95 13.06 2.16 21.10
CA ILE A 95 11.66 1.78 21.22
C ILE A 95 10.84 2.32 20.04
N VAL A 96 11.08 3.57 19.64
CA VAL A 96 10.38 4.19 18.50
C VAL A 96 10.71 3.48 17.17
N LYS A 97 11.98 3.12 16.93
CA LYS A 97 12.36 2.32 15.75
C LYS A 97 11.70 0.94 15.77
N GLY A 98 11.70 0.29 16.95
CA GLY A 98 11.00 -0.98 17.15
C GLY A 98 9.51 -0.90 16.80
N LEU A 99 8.87 0.21 17.17
CA LEU A 99 7.46 0.48 16.81
C LEU A 99 7.24 0.53 15.31
N GLN A 100 8.12 1.20 14.54
CA GLN A 100 8.02 1.25 13.07
C GLN A 100 8.13 -0.14 12.46
N ALA A 101 9.08 -0.94 12.93
CA ALA A 101 9.22 -2.33 12.50
C ALA A 101 7.96 -3.16 12.81
N ILE A 102 7.36 -2.98 13.99
CA ILE A 102 6.11 -3.67 14.38
C ILE A 102 4.98 -3.33 13.42
N PHE A 103 4.78 -2.06 13.05
CA PHE A 103 3.74 -1.69 12.09
C PHE A 103 3.99 -2.32 10.72
N THR A 104 5.22 -2.31 10.23
CA THR A 104 5.56 -2.91 8.93
C THR A 104 5.36 -4.42 8.94
N ILE A 105 5.85 -5.11 9.98
CA ILE A 105 5.67 -6.55 10.15
C ILE A 105 4.18 -6.89 10.21
N SER A 106 3.39 -6.12 10.98
CA SER A 106 1.93 -6.30 11.08
C SER A 106 1.23 -6.08 9.74
N ALA A 107 1.65 -5.09 8.94
CA ALA A 107 1.14 -4.88 7.59
C ALA A 107 1.34 -6.12 6.72
N GLY A 108 2.54 -6.72 6.76
CA GLY A 108 2.83 -7.94 6.03
C GLY A 108 2.01 -9.15 6.50
N ILE A 109 1.81 -9.32 7.81
CA ILE A 109 0.96 -10.40 8.36
C ILE A 109 -0.49 -10.24 7.86
N ILE A 110 -1.04 -9.02 7.93
CA ILE A 110 -2.42 -8.76 7.47
C ILE A 110 -2.53 -8.98 5.96
N LEU A 111 -1.53 -8.55 5.19
CA LEU A 111 -1.48 -8.78 3.75
C LEU A 111 -1.46 -10.28 3.44
N TYR A 112 -0.64 -11.07 4.13
CA TYR A 112 -0.61 -12.52 3.99
C TYR A 112 -1.97 -13.15 4.27
N VAL A 113 -2.59 -12.84 5.41
CA VAL A 113 -3.90 -13.38 5.81
C VAL A 113 -4.96 -13.04 4.76
N LEU A 114 -4.98 -11.80 4.29
CA LEU A 114 -5.90 -11.35 3.25
C LEU A 114 -5.70 -12.14 1.95
N LEU A 115 -4.48 -12.19 1.44
CA LEU A 115 -4.17 -12.84 0.17
C LEU A 115 -4.35 -14.36 0.26
N ARG A 116 -3.98 -14.97 1.39
CA ARG A 116 -4.18 -16.41 1.62
C ARG A 116 -5.64 -16.81 1.48
N LYS A 117 -6.56 -15.98 1.99
CA LYS A 117 -8.00 -16.20 1.91
C LYS A 117 -8.54 -16.15 0.47
N HIS A 118 -7.99 -15.26 -0.36
CA HIS A 118 -8.52 -14.97 -1.71
C HIS A 118 -7.74 -15.63 -2.85
N LYS A 119 -6.44 -15.86 -2.68
CA LYS A 119 -5.53 -16.34 -3.74
C LYS A 119 -4.78 -17.63 -3.37
N GLY A 120 -4.87 -18.06 -2.13
CA GLY A 120 -4.17 -19.24 -1.63
C GLY A 120 -2.79 -18.92 -1.02
N ALA A 121 -2.25 -19.92 -0.30
CA ALA A 121 -1.08 -19.73 0.57
C ALA A 121 0.22 -19.44 -0.21
N MET A 122 0.45 -20.12 -1.35
CA MET A 122 1.64 -19.88 -2.18
C MET A 122 1.68 -18.46 -2.72
N PHE A 123 0.57 -18.00 -3.32
CA PHE A 123 0.47 -16.65 -3.85
C PHE A 123 0.67 -15.61 -2.74
N ALA A 124 0.00 -15.81 -1.60
CA ALA A 124 0.11 -14.91 -0.44
C ALA A 124 1.56 -14.84 0.08
N PHE A 125 2.22 -15.99 0.21
CA PHE A 125 3.63 -16.04 0.63
C PHE A 125 4.52 -15.27 -0.36
N SER A 126 4.41 -15.54 -1.66
CA SER A 126 5.24 -14.90 -2.68
C SER A 126 5.11 -13.38 -2.67
N VAL A 127 3.87 -12.86 -2.69
CA VAL A 127 3.63 -11.41 -2.65
C VAL A 127 4.16 -10.78 -1.37
N THR A 128 3.86 -11.39 -0.23
CA THR A 128 4.24 -10.82 1.07
C THR A 128 5.76 -10.89 1.29
N ALA A 129 6.39 -12.00 0.95
CA ALA A 129 7.85 -12.16 1.08
C ALA A 129 8.59 -11.12 0.22
N LEU A 130 8.22 -11.00 -1.07
CA LEU A 130 8.82 -10.00 -1.96
C LEU A 130 8.59 -8.57 -1.45
N THR A 131 7.39 -8.27 -0.93
CA THR A 131 7.09 -6.97 -0.34
C THR A 131 8.02 -6.69 0.84
N MET A 132 8.16 -7.64 1.76
CA MET A 132 8.88 -7.44 3.02
C MET A 132 10.40 -7.43 2.87
N VAL A 133 10.96 -8.07 1.82
CA VAL A 133 12.40 -8.02 1.50
C VAL A 133 12.75 -6.87 0.56
N SER A 134 11.79 -6.07 0.12
CA SER A 134 12.05 -4.88 -0.68
C SER A 134 12.99 -3.95 0.07
N GLY A 135 14.16 -3.64 -0.52
CA GLY A 135 15.19 -2.84 0.12
C GLY A 135 14.68 -1.50 0.67
N PRO A 136 13.94 -0.68 -0.10
CA PRO A 136 13.37 0.55 0.41
C PRO A 136 12.42 0.35 1.59
N LEU A 137 11.52 -0.63 1.53
CA LEU A 137 10.59 -0.90 2.63
C LEU A 137 11.37 -1.31 3.89
N PHE A 138 12.31 -2.23 3.77
CA PHE A 138 13.12 -2.70 4.88
C PHE A 138 13.91 -1.56 5.53
N PHE A 139 14.61 -0.75 4.71
CA PHE A 139 15.42 0.37 5.19
C PHE A 139 14.57 1.40 5.96
N PHE A 140 13.50 1.91 5.34
CA PHE A 140 12.67 2.95 5.97
C PHE A 140 11.84 2.43 7.15
N SER A 141 11.59 1.13 7.23
CA SER A 141 10.91 0.51 8.39
C SER A 141 11.80 0.37 9.62
N THR A 142 13.11 0.50 9.46
CA THR A 142 14.07 0.54 10.58
C THR A 142 14.44 1.96 11.00
N GLN A 143 13.93 2.97 10.29
CA GLN A 143 14.10 4.38 10.61
C GLN A 143 12.88 4.93 11.37
N ILE A 144 13.06 6.09 12.02
CA ILE A 144 11.96 6.84 12.58
C ILE A 144 11.28 7.62 11.44
N GLY A 145 10.07 7.22 11.09
CA GLY A 145 9.32 7.79 9.98
C GLY A 145 7.84 7.43 10.05
N THR A 146 7.13 7.62 8.97
CA THR A 146 5.69 7.33 8.88
C THR A 146 5.37 6.24 7.86
N GLU A 147 6.39 5.72 7.19
CA GLU A 147 6.25 4.80 6.06
C GLU A 147 5.59 3.49 6.47
N GLY A 148 6.13 2.82 7.49
CA GLY A 148 5.58 1.56 8.01
C GLY A 148 4.18 1.73 8.59
N LEU A 149 3.94 2.82 9.32
CA LEU A 149 2.64 3.14 9.92
C LEU A 149 1.58 3.40 8.85
N ALA A 150 1.90 4.21 7.83
CA ALA A 150 0.97 4.49 6.73
C ALA A 150 0.65 3.22 5.93
N LEU A 151 1.66 2.42 5.59
CA LEU A 151 1.48 1.13 4.91
C LEU A 151 0.56 0.19 5.70
N PHE A 152 0.77 0.10 7.02
CA PHE A 152 -0.07 -0.70 7.90
C PHE A 152 -1.55 -0.31 7.77
N PHE A 153 -1.88 0.99 7.81
CA PHE A 153 -3.26 1.44 7.70
C PHE A 153 -3.84 1.25 6.29
N VAL A 154 -3.04 1.40 5.23
CA VAL A 154 -3.50 1.11 3.85
C VAL A 154 -3.89 -0.36 3.72
N VAL A 155 -3.03 -1.29 4.18
CA VAL A 155 -3.29 -2.73 4.12
C VAL A 155 -4.48 -3.10 5.01
N LEU A 156 -4.58 -2.50 6.19
CA LEU A 156 -5.68 -2.72 7.12
C LEU A 156 -7.02 -2.21 6.56
N THR A 157 -7.01 -1.09 5.84
CA THR A 157 -8.19 -0.58 5.11
C THR A 157 -8.66 -1.61 4.08
N LEU A 158 -7.76 -2.13 3.25
CA LEU A 158 -8.09 -3.16 2.27
C LEU A 158 -8.66 -4.42 2.94
N TYR A 159 -8.05 -4.86 4.05
CA TYR A 159 -8.53 -6.00 4.82
C TYR A 159 -9.96 -5.81 5.32
N PHE A 160 -10.29 -4.65 5.89
CA PHE A 160 -11.64 -4.35 6.37
C PHE A 160 -12.66 -4.22 5.26
N LEU A 161 -12.33 -3.56 4.15
CA LEU A 161 -13.23 -3.39 3.00
C LEU A 161 -13.60 -4.71 2.34
N LYS A 162 -12.68 -5.69 2.31
CA LYS A 162 -12.96 -7.04 1.79
C LYS A 162 -13.90 -7.86 2.67
N ASN A 163 -14.16 -7.42 3.90
CA ASN A 163 -15.16 -8.02 4.77
C ASN A 163 -16.44 -7.20 4.69
N GLN A 164 -17.54 -7.80 4.21
CA GLN A 164 -18.82 -7.10 3.97
C GLN A 164 -19.62 -6.79 5.25
N LYS A 165 -19.03 -6.91 6.44
CA LYS A 165 -19.67 -6.56 7.71
C LYS A 165 -19.68 -5.03 7.89
N ALA A 166 -20.79 -4.52 8.38
CA ALA A 166 -20.99 -3.08 8.58
C ALA A 166 -19.96 -2.41 9.52
N SER A 167 -19.59 -3.11 10.61
CA SER A 167 -18.55 -2.66 11.53
C SER A 167 -17.18 -2.57 10.86
N HIS A 168 -16.83 -3.51 9.98
CA HIS A 168 -15.55 -3.49 9.26
C HIS A 168 -15.47 -2.30 8.29
N TRP A 169 -16.56 -1.91 7.64
CA TRP A 169 -16.57 -0.74 6.78
C TRP A 169 -16.40 0.57 7.56
N PHE A 170 -16.97 0.67 8.76
CA PHE A 170 -16.71 1.79 9.66
C PHE A 170 -15.24 1.82 10.08
N LEU A 171 -14.65 0.68 10.47
CA LEU A 171 -13.23 0.56 10.79
C LEU A 171 -12.34 0.88 9.59
N ALA A 172 -12.73 0.49 8.37
CA ALA A 172 -12.03 0.90 7.15
C ALA A 172 -11.99 2.43 7.01
N GLY A 173 -13.09 3.10 7.30
CA GLY A 173 -13.12 4.56 7.34
C GLY A 173 -12.16 5.14 8.36
N MET A 174 -12.16 4.60 9.58
CA MET A 174 -11.19 5.02 10.61
C MET A 174 -9.74 4.83 10.15
N THR A 175 -9.42 3.69 9.51
CA THR A 175 -8.05 3.44 9.00
C THR A 175 -7.67 4.36 7.84
N ILE A 176 -8.61 4.79 6.99
CA ILE A 176 -8.38 5.85 5.99
C ILE A 176 -8.02 7.17 6.70
N GLY A 177 -8.78 7.55 7.73
CA GLY A 177 -8.47 8.74 8.53
C GLY A 177 -7.13 8.63 9.26
N LEU A 178 -6.77 7.46 9.79
CA LEU A 178 -5.47 7.21 10.42
C LEU A 178 -4.32 7.23 9.40
N THR A 179 -4.56 6.82 8.15
CA THR A 179 -3.58 7.00 7.07
C THR A 179 -3.31 8.48 6.81
N PHE A 180 -4.36 9.31 6.76
CA PHE A 180 -4.23 10.77 6.68
C PHE A 180 -3.42 11.31 7.85
N ALA A 181 -3.75 10.93 9.07
CA ALA A 181 -3.05 11.35 10.28
C ALA A 181 -1.59 10.89 10.35
N SER A 182 -1.25 9.81 9.64
CA SER A 182 0.12 9.28 9.53
C SER A 182 0.92 10.02 8.45
N ARG A 183 0.30 10.26 7.29
CA ARG A 183 0.96 10.87 6.12
C ARG A 183 -0.08 11.43 5.15
N TYR A 184 -0.25 12.73 5.12
CA TYR A 184 -1.34 13.38 4.37
C TYR A 184 -1.50 12.92 2.92
N PRO A 185 -0.45 12.86 2.06
CA PRO A 185 -0.62 12.47 0.67
C PRO A 185 -1.02 11.00 0.47
N ILE A 186 -0.70 10.13 1.42
CA ILE A 186 -0.93 8.69 1.29
C ILE A 186 -2.42 8.33 1.40
N ILE A 187 -3.27 9.24 1.91
CA ILE A 187 -4.72 9.02 1.98
C ILE A 187 -5.33 8.65 0.62
N LEU A 188 -4.75 9.10 -0.49
CA LEU A 188 -5.25 8.80 -1.84
C LEU A 188 -5.29 7.28 -2.11
N GLN A 189 -4.36 6.51 -1.55
CA GLN A 189 -4.28 5.07 -1.76
C GLN A 189 -5.46 4.32 -1.14
N PRO A 190 -5.74 4.43 0.17
CA PRO A 190 -6.90 3.77 0.74
C PRO A 190 -8.21 4.38 0.24
N LEU A 191 -8.25 5.65 -0.19
CA LEU A 191 -9.44 6.25 -0.81
C LEU A 191 -9.75 5.59 -2.16
N VAL A 192 -8.78 5.38 -3.03
CA VAL A 192 -9.02 4.70 -4.31
C VAL A 192 -9.45 3.25 -4.11
N ILE A 193 -8.85 2.55 -3.14
CA ILE A 193 -9.27 1.20 -2.76
C ILE A 193 -10.74 1.23 -2.30
N PHE A 194 -11.12 2.19 -1.46
CA PHE A 194 -12.49 2.36 -0.97
C PHE A 194 -13.47 2.66 -2.12
N ILE A 195 -13.11 3.54 -3.06
CA ILE A 195 -13.95 3.84 -4.23
C ILE A 195 -14.20 2.58 -5.04
N VAL A 196 -13.16 1.82 -5.38
CA VAL A 196 -13.28 0.58 -6.14
C VAL A 196 -14.16 -0.44 -5.43
N GLU A 197 -13.94 -0.66 -4.12
CA GLU A 197 -14.76 -1.59 -3.33
C GLU A 197 -16.21 -1.13 -3.22
N SER A 198 -16.46 0.17 -3.17
CA SER A 198 -17.80 0.76 -3.17
C SER A 198 -18.53 0.49 -4.48
N LEU A 199 -17.86 0.67 -5.61
CA LEU A 199 -18.39 0.40 -6.95
C LEU A 199 -18.71 -1.09 -7.15
N ILE A 200 -17.87 -1.98 -6.60
CA ILE A 200 -18.08 -3.43 -6.68
C ILE A 200 -19.26 -3.86 -5.80
N THR A 201 -19.31 -3.33 -4.58
CA THR A 201 -20.29 -3.78 -3.55
C THR A 201 -21.67 -3.18 -3.77
N LYS A 202 -21.77 -1.95 -4.27
CA LYS A 202 -23.02 -1.22 -4.55
C LYS A 202 -23.97 -1.11 -3.36
N LYS A 203 -23.45 -1.03 -2.12
CA LYS A 203 -24.22 -0.95 -0.87
C LYS A 203 -24.04 0.43 -0.22
N PRO A 204 -24.93 1.42 -0.46
CA PRO A 204 -24.75 2.80 0.02
C PRO A 204 -24.63 2.91 1.54
N LYS A 205 -25.34 2.06 2.30
CA LYS A 205 -25.22 2.04 3.78
C LYS A 205 -23.80 1.74 4.27
N LEU A 206 -23.04 0.90 3.55
CA LEU A 206 -21.65 0.59 3.89
C LEU A 206 -20.74 1.77 3.54
N VAL A 207 -20.97 2.42 2.39
CA VAL A 207 -20.24 3.62 1.96
C VAL A 207 -20.38 4.73 2.99
N ILE A 208 -21.62 5.03 3.44
CA ILE A 208 -21.89 6.05 4.47
C ILE A 208 -21.11 5.74 5.76
N ARG A 209 -21.08 4.49 6.22
CA ARG A 209 -20.35 4.09 7.43
C ARG A 209 -18.85 4.33 7.30
N THR A 210 -18.28 4.03 6.14
CA THR A 210 -16.86 4.33 5.89
C THR A 210 -16.59 5.83 5.93
N ILE A 211 -17.44 6.63 5.29
CA ILE A 211 -17.33 8.10 5.34
C ILE A 211 -17.41 8.61 6.77
N LEU A 212 -18.36 8.11 7.57
CA LEU A 212 -18.49 8.52 8.98
C LEU A 212 -17.24 8.15 9.80
N GLY A 213 -16.69 6.93 9.64
CA GLY A 213 -15.46 6.54 10.31
C GLY A 213 -14.27 7.41 9.91
N MET A 214 -14.14 7.73 8.62
CA MET A 214 -13.09 8.60 8.09
C MET A 214 -13.21 10.03 8.65
N LEU A 215 -14.40 10.63 8.59
CA LEU A 215 -14.64 11.98 9.08
C LEU A 215 -14.39 12.09 10.58
N LEU A 216 -14.79 11.09 11.36
CA LEU A 216 -14.54 11.06 12.80
C LEU A 216 -13.04 11.26 13.11
N VAL A 217 -12.17 10.49 12.44
CA VAL A 217 -10.72 10.58 12.69
C VAL A 217 -10.14 11.86 12.12
N ILE A 218 -10.49 12.26 10.89
CA ILE A 218 -9.95 13.48 10.27
C ILE A 218 -10.33 14.71 11.08
N LEU A 219 -11.59 14.84 11.50
CA LEU A 219 -12.05 15.96 12.31
C LEU A 219 -11.33 15.98 13.67
N THR A 220 -11.15 14.82 14.32
CA THR A 220 -10.38 14.72 15.55
C THR A 220 -8.95 15.24 15.36
N VAL A 221 -8.26 14.81 14.29
CA VAL A 221 -6.91 15.27 13.96
C VAL A 221 -6.86 16.77 13.75
N VAL A 222 -7.75 17.31 12.92
CA VAL A 222 -7.81 18.76 12.61
C VAL A 222 -8.05 19.57 13.89
N ILE A 223 -9.03 19.17 14.71
CA ILE A 223 -9.36 19.85 15.96
C ILE A 223 -8.17 19.83 16.93
N MET A 224 -7.57 18.66 17.14
CA MET A 224 -6.45 18.52 18.09
C MET A 224 -5.23 19.36 17.66
N VAL A 225 -4.88 19.33 16.37
CA VAL A 225 -3.78 20.16 15.84
C VAL A 225 -4.12 21.65 15.95
N TYR A 226 -5.35 22.05 15.60
CA TYR A 226 -5.80 23.43 15.72
C TYR A 226 -5.76 23.94 17.16
N LEU A 227 -6.24 23.16 18.12
CA LEU A 227 -6.21 23.53 19.54
C LEU A 227 -4.78 23.68 20.07
N LYS A 228 -3.84 22.89 19.54
CA LYS A 228 -2.44 22.90 20.00
C LYS A 228 -1.59 23.97 19.31
N ALA A 229 -1.79 24.21 18.00
CA ALA A 229 -0.97 25.09 17.17
C ALA A 229 -1.65 26.42 16.82
N GLY A 230 -2.94 26.58 17.14
CA GLY A 230 -3.74 27.74 16.72
C GLY A 230 -4.08 27.80 15.23
N THR A 231 -3.57 26.85 14.45
CA THR A 231 -3.79 26.75 13.00
C THR A 231 -3.73 25.28 12.55
N PHE A 232 -4.31 25.00 11.38
CA PHE A 232 -4.13 23.71 10.70
C PHE A 232 -3.62 23.96 9.29
N GLN A 233 -2.40 23.53 9.03
CA GLN A 233 -1.78 23.54 7.70
C GLN A 233 -1.17 22.20 7.43
N THR A 234 -1.13 21.78 6.16
CA THR A 234 -0.44 20.59 5.73
C THR A 234 0.86 20.97 5.01
N ALA A 235 1.84 20.10 5.01
CA ALA A 235 3.07 20.31 4.24
C ALA A 235 2.80 20.58 2.75
N LEU A 236 1.71 20.00 2.20
CA LEU A 236 1.27 20.26 0.83
C LEU A 236 0.86 21.74 0.59
N ALA A 237 0.32 22.41 1.60
CA ALA A 237 -0.05 23.82 1.50
C ALA A 237 1.16 24.75 1.65
N LYS A 238 2.23 24.29 2.31
CA LYS A 238 3.45 25.05 2.49
C LYS A 238 4.36 24.99 1.25
N ASP A 239 4.44 23.81 0.62
CA ASP A 239 5.19 23.60 -0.61
C ASP A 239 4.28 23.81 -1.82
N THR A 240 4.15 25.06 -2.26
CA THR A 240 3.28 25.48 -3.40
C THR A 240 3.73 24.92 -4.78
N ALA A 241 4.73 24.08 -4.83
CA ALA A 241 5.28 23.48 -6.03
C ALA A 241 4.59 22.14 -6.41
N PHE A 242 3.27 22.04 -6.28
CA PHE A 242 2.52 20.99 -6.96
C PHE A 242 2.44 21.34 -8.46
N THR A 243 3.54 21.16 -9.16
CA THR A 243 3.54 21.27 -10.61
C THR A 243 2.89 20.00 -11.15
N LEU A 244 1.70 20.12 -11.74
CA LEU A 244 1.01 19.07 -12.50
C LEU A 244 1.79 18.62 -13.77
N LEU A 245 3.10 18.73 -13.75
CA LEU A 245 3.97 18.29 -14.82
C LEU A 245 4.26 16.80 -14.60
N PHE A 246 3.63 15.97 -15.45
CA PHE A 246 3.92 14.54 -15.46
C PHE A 246 5.41 14.32 -15.74
N SER A 247 6.11 13.75 -14.77
CA SER A 247 7.50 13.34 -14.91
C SER A 247 7.57 11.81 -15.05
N PRO A 248 8.21 11.28 -16.09
CA PRO A 248 8.42 9.84 -16.22
C PRO A 248 9.39 9.29 -15.18
N TYR A 249 9.89 10.14 -14.29
CA TYR A 249 10.96 9.83 -13.33
C TYR A 249 10.57 8.67 -12.41
N TYR A 250 9.34 8.65 -11.91
CA TYR A 250 8.86 7.52 -11.09
C TYR A 250 8.71 6.23 -11.89
N LEU A 251 8.35 6.31 -13.17
CA LEU A 251 8.27 5.15 -14.04
C LEU A 251 9.66 4.55 -14.30
N ILE A 252 10.63 5.41 -14.63
CA ILE A 252 12.02 5.00 -14.92
C ILE A 252 12.68 4.42 -13.67
N ASN A 253 12.62 5.13 -12.54
CA ASN A 253 13.23 4.67 -11.29
C ASN A 253 12.49 3.47 -10.67
N SER A 254 11.27 3.17 -11.09
CA SER A 254 10.59 1.96 -10.69
C SER A 254 11.32 0.69 -11.14
N LEU A 255 12.03 0.74 -12.26
CA LEU A 255 12.90 -0.35 -12.70
C LEU A 255 14.10 -0.56 -11.78
N ASP A 256 14.70 0.50 -11.26
CA ASP A 256 15.80 0.41 -10.33
C ASP A 256 15.37 -0.15 -8.97
N ILE A 257 14.14 0.17 -8.54
CA ILE A 257 13.62 -0.23 -7.24
C ILE A 257 13.13 -1.68 -7.23
N TRP A 258 12.39 -2.09 -8.26
CA TRP A 258 11.73 -3.40 -8.31
C TRP A 258 12.28 -4.33 -9.38
N GLY A 259 13.19 -3.86 -10.23
CA GLY A 259 13.84 -4.66 -11.27
C GLY A 259 12.83 -5.38 -12.18
N LEU A 260 13.10 -6.65 -12.43
CA LEU A 260 12.24 -7.51 -13.26
C LEU A 260 10.79 -7.61 -12.78
N ALA A 261 10.53 -7.45 -11.47
CA ALA A 261 9.17 -7.48 -10.95
C ALA A 261 8.32 -6.37 -11.55
N PHE A 262 8.88 -5.17 -11.75
CA PHE A 262 8.16 -4.07 -12.36
C PHE A 262 7.82 -4.33 -13.84
N LEU A 263 8.68 -5.03 -14.59
CA LEU A 263 8.42 -5.40 -15.97
C LEU A 263 7.26 -6.40 -16.12
N LEU A 264 6.95 -7.15 -15.07
CA LEU A 264 5.80 -8.07 -15.06
C LEU A 264 4.46 -7.35 -14.86
N VAL A 265 4.46 -6.12 -14.32
CA VAL A 265 3.22 -5.36 -14.06
C VAL A 265 2.44 -5.08 -15.34
N PRO A 266 3.02 -4.55 -16.43
CA PRO A 266 2.31 -4.41 -17.70
C PRO A 266 1.71 -5.73 -18.20
N ILE A 267 2.42 -6.85 -18.07
CA ILE A 267 1.92 -8.17 -18.46
C ILE A 267 0.66 -8.53 -17.66
N ALA A 268 0.66 -8.30 -16.34
CA ALA A 268 -0.54 -8.50 -15.52
C ALA A 268 -1.70 -7.61 -15.99
N LEU A 269 -1.43 -6.32 -16.23
CA LEU A 269 -2.44 -5.34 -16.63
C LEU A 269 -3.00 -5.63 -18.04
N LEU A 270 -2.23 -6.28 -18.89
CA LEU A 270 -2.61 -6.61 -20.24
C LEU A 270 -3.31 -7.98 -20.35
N HIS A 271 -3.23 -8.83 -19.32
CA HIS A 271 -3.77 -10.18 -19.35
C HIS A 271 -5.26 -10.22 -18.96
N GLU A 272 -6.12 -10.81 -19.81
CA GLU A 272 -7.57 -10.86 -19.60
C GLU A 272 -7.99 -11.47 -18.24
N ARG A 273 -7.32 -12.55 -17.84
CA ARG A 273 -7.61 -13.25 -16.58
C ARG A 273 -7.50 -12.34 -15.35
N THR A 274 -6.65 -11.29 -15.42
CA THR A 274 -6.51 -10.30 -14.34
C THR A 274 -7.84 -9.62 -14.01
N TYR A 275 -8.67 -9.40 -15.00
CA TYR A 275 -9.96 -8.70 -14.85
C TYR A 275 -11.14 -9.61 -14.52
N ARG A 276 -10.96 -10.93 -14.60
CA ARG A 276 -12.02 -11.89 -14.24
C ARG A 276 -12.29 -11.93 -12.73
N ASP A 277 -11.28 -11.61 -11.92
CA ASP A 277 -11.40 -11.57 -10.47
C ASP A 277 -11.46 -10.14 -9.95
N LYS A 278 -12.65 -9.74 -9.45
CA LYS A 278 -12.88 -8.40 -8.89
C LYS A 278 -11.97 -8.06 -7.69
N PHE A 279 -11.37 -9.08 -7.06
CA PHE A 279 -10.40 -8.86 -6.00
C PHE A 279 -9.18 -8.08 -6.48
N ASN A 280 -8.75 -8.29 -7.73
CA ASN A 280 -7.57 -7.67 -8.31
C ASN A 280 -7.74 -6.17 -8.54
N TYR A 281 -8.97 -5.68 -8.73
CA TYR A 281 -9.24 -4.27 -9.06
C TYR A 281 -8.73 -3.30 -8.00
N ALA A 282 -8.77 -3.68 -6.73
CA ALA A 282 -8.24 -2.86 -5.64
C ALA A 282 -6.72 -2.65 -5.78
N PHE A 283 -5.97 -3.70 -6.12
CA PHE A 283 -4.52 -3.62 -6.32
C PHE A 283 -4.14 -2.88 -7.60
N ILE A 284 -4.90 -3.08 -8.68
CA ILE A 284 -4.72 -2.35 -9.94
C ILE A 284 -4.90 -0.85 -9.70
N ALA A 285 -5.99 -0.46 -9.06
CA ALA A 285 -6.29 0.92 -8.77
C ALA A 285 -5.28 1.54 -7.79
N TRP A 286 -4.89 0.79 -6.77
CA TRP A 286 -3.85 1.20 -5.83
C TRP A 286 -2.53 1.50 -6.56
N PHE A 287 -2.09 0.60 -7.44
CA PHE A 287 -0.88 0.79 -8.24
C PHE A 287 -0.98 2.01 -9.16
N ILE A 288 -2.04 2.07 -10.00
CA ILE A 288 -2.19 3.12 -11.02
C ILE A 288 -2.26 4.50 -10.38
N VAL A 289 -3.12 4.67 -9.36
CA VAL A 289 -3.30 5.99 -8.71
C VAL A 289 -2.03 6.41 -7.98
N SER A 290 -1.32 5.48 -7.32
CA SER A 290 -0.06 5.81 -6.67
C SER A 290 1.02 6.23 -7.67
N LEU A 291 1.17 5.48 -8.77
CA LEU A 291 2.16 5.80 -9.80
C LEU A 291 1.86 7.16 -10.44
N LEU A 292 0.60 7.41 -10.82
CA LEU A 292 0.19 8.68 -11.43
C LEU A 292 0.36 9.85 -10.48
N PHE A 293 -0.05 9.70 -9.21
CA PHE A 293 0.08 10.74 -8.20
C PHE A 293 1.54 11.16 -7.99
N TRP A 294 2.44 10.20 -7.81
CA TRP A 294 3.85 10.50 -7.59
C TRP A 294 4.54 10.98 -8.87
N SER A 295 4.12 10.50 -10.04
CA SER A 295 4.63 11.00 -11.34
C SER A 295 4.21 12.44 -11.61
N ALA A 296 3.05 12.88 -11.09
CA ALA A 296 2.60 14.27 -11.18
C ALA A 296 3.34 15.20 -10.19
N ASN A 297 3.98 14.64 -9.16
CA ASN A 297 4.77 15.41 -8.19
C ASN A 297 6.27 15.36 -8.56
N SER A 298 6.64 16.03 -9.65
CA SER A 298 7.98 15.96 -10.25
C SER A 298 9.09 16.62 -9.42
N SER A 299 8.77 17.52 -8.49
CA SER A 299 9.75 18.31 -7.76
C SER A 299 10.47 17.54 -6.65
N ASN A 300 9.98 16.36 -6.24
CA ASN A 300 10.45 15.65 -5.05
C ASN A 300 10.50 14.14 -5.25
N PHE A 301 11.35 13.65 -6.20
CA PHE A 301 11.58 12.21 -6.28
C PHE A 301 12.27 11.72 -5.01
N GLN A 302 11.58 10.88 -4.26
CA GLN A 302 12.15 10.17 -3.13
C GLN A 302 11.74 8.71 -3.18
N VAL A 303 12.73 7.82 -3.10
CA VAL A 303 12.51 6.36 -3.09
C VAL A 303 11.48 5.95 -2.01
N ARG A 304 11.46 6.64 -0.87
CA ARG A 304 10.49 6.37 0.21
C ARG A 304 9.02 6.50 -0.20
N PHE A 305 8.70 7.30 -1.24
CA PHE A 305 7.31 7.43 -1.71
C PHE A 305 6.83 6.20 -2.48
N THR A 306 7.74 5.38 -2.98
CA THR A 306 7.40 4.14 -3.70
C THR A 306 7.02 3.00 -2.78
N ILE A 307 7.43 3.06 -1.50
CA ILE A 307 7.17 2.03 -0.49
C ILE A 307 5.69 1.72 -0.36
N GLN A 308 4.86 2.76 -0.42
CA GLN A 308 3.44 2.67 -0.14
C GLN A 308 2.65 1.83 -1.15
N TYR A 309 3.15 1.67 -2.39
CA TYR A 309 2.50 0.84 -3.40
C TYR A 309 3.32 -0.41 -3.78
N THR A 310 4.41 -0.65 -3.08
CA THR A 310 5.22 -1.88 -3.24
C THR A 310 4.39 -3.17 -3.16
N PRO A 311 3.41 -3.32 -2.22
CA PRO A 311 2.56 -4.50 -2.19
C PRO A 311 1.74 -4.69 -3.48
N ALA A 312 1.27 -3.59 -4.08
CA ALA A 312 0.50 -3.65 -5.32
C ALA A 312 1.39 -4.04 -6.51
N VAL A 313 2.64 -3.57 -6.58
CA VAL A 313 3.62 -3.98 -7.59
C VAL A 313 3.85 -5.49 -7.51
N TYR A 314 4.22 -6.01 -6.35
CA TYR A 314 4.49 -7.44 -6.22
C TYR A 314 3.24 -8.31 -6.37
N PHE A 315 2.06 -7.81 -5.96
CA PHE A 315 0.80 -8.50 -6.26
C PHE A 315 0.60 -8.69 -7.76
N LEU A 316 0.76 -7.62 -8.55
CA LEU A 316 0.59 -7.67 -10.01
C LEU A 316 1.68 -8.52 -10.66
N SER A 317 2.92 -8.44 -10.18
CA SER A 317 4.04 -9.25 -10.70
C SER A 317 3.81 -10.74 -10.50
N VAL A 318 3.41 -11.17 -9.31
CA VAL A 318 3.10 -12.56 -9.01
C VAL A 318 1.86 -13.02 -9.78
N LEU A 319 0.86 -12.14 -9.94
CA LEU A 319 -0.32 -12.40 -10.76
C LEU A 319 0.02 -12.61 -12.24
N ALA A 320 0.97 -11.83 -12.79
CA ALA A 320 1.48 -12.04 -14.13
C ALA A 320 2.07 -13.43 -14.32
N ILE A 321 2.95 -13.84 -13.38
CA ILE A 321 3.56 -15.18 -13.41
C ILE A 321 2.48 -16.27 -13.32
N GLU A 322 1.51 -16.12 -12.41
CA GLU A 322 0.41 -17.07 -12.27
C GLU A 322 -0.41 -17.20 -13.58
N ASN A 323 -0.71 -16.06 -14.22
CA ASN A 323 -1.45 -16.03 -15.47
C ASN A 323 -0.66 -16.69 -16.62
N ILE A 324 0.64 -16.38 -16.74
CA ILE A 324 1.54 -16.99 -17.74
C ILE A 324 1.60 -18.51 -17.57
N ILE A 325 1.73 -19.00 -16.34
CA ILE A 325 1.79 -20.45 -16.06
C ILE A 325 0.49 -21.14 -16.44
N LYS A 326 -0.66 -20.50 -16.21
CA LYS A 326 -1.98 -21.12 -16.46
C LYS A 326 -2.44 -21.07 -17.89
N ASP A 327 -2.22 -19.96 -18.58
CA ASP A 327 -2.84 -19.66 -19.88
C ASP A 327 -1.81 -19.36 -20.98
N GLY A 328 -0.50 -19.33 -20.64
CA GLY A 328 0.54 -18.83 -21.53
C GLY A 328 0.53 -17.31 -21.64
N ILE A 329 1.33 -16.78 -22.58
CA ILE A 329 1.33 -15.34 -22.88
C ILE A 329 0.22 -15.07 -23.89
N THR A 330 -1.01 -14.96 -23.41
CA THR A 330 -2.14 -14.51 -24.25
C THR A 330 -2.30 -13.01 -24.12
N ILE A 331 -2.01 -12.29 -25.20
CA ILE A 331 -2.31 -10.87 -25.28
C ILE A 331 -3.83 -10.74 -25.40
N ASN A 332 -4.44 -10.01 -24.51
CA ASN A 332 -5.88 -9.83 -24.43
C ASN A 332 -6.44 -9.23 -25.72
N ASN A 333 -7.43 -9.88 -26.31
CA ASN A 333 -8.22 -9.32 -27.40
C ASN A 333 -8.81 -7.94 -27.07
N THR A 334 -8.99 -7.61 -25.78
CA THR A 334 -9.40 -6.29 -25.31
C THR A 334 -8.36 -5.21 -25.67
N ILE A 335 -7.05 -5.55 -25.68
CA ILE A 335 -6.00 -4.59 -26.09
C ILE A 335 -6.03 -4.40 -27.59
N LEU A 336 -6.19 -5.48 -28.35
CA LEU A 336 -6.44 -5.36 -29.77
C LEU A 336 -7.67 -4.50 -30.04
N PHE A 337 -8.73 -4.68 -29.26
CA PHE A 337 -9.94 -3.84 -29.33
C PHE A 337 -9.65 -2.38 -28.98
N TRP A 338 -8.93 -2.08 -27.88
CA TRP A 338 -8.54 -0.73 -27.51
C TRP A 338 -7.55 -0.13 -28.50
N TYR A 339 -6.55 -0.88 -28.96
CA TYR A 339 -5.63 -0.45 -30.00
C TYR A 339 -6.36 -0.10 -31.30
N ASN A 340 -7.28 -0.97 -31.73
CA ASN A 340 -8.11 -0.72 -32.92
C ASN A 340 -9.06 0.45 -32.72
N SER A 341 -9.63 0.60 -31.50
CA SER A 341 -10.53 1.73 -31.17
C SER A 341 -9.77 3.05 -31.11
N ILE A 342 -8.58 3.08 -30.49
CA ILE A 342 -7.71 4.27 -30.47
C ILE A 342 -7.24 4.61 -31.88
N ASN A 343 -6.83 3.64 -32.69
CA ASN A 343 -6.43 3.89 -34.07
C ASN A 343 -7.61 4.37 -34.93
N SER A 344 -8.79 3.82 -34.71
CA SER A 344 -10.02 4.29 -35.37
C SER A 344 -10.35 5.74 -34.98
N TYR A 345 -10.20 6.07 -33.68
CA TYR A 345 -10.38 7.42 -33.17
C TYR A 345 -9.34 8.40 -33.72
N ILE A 346 -8.06 8.01 -33.76
CA ILE A 346 -6.97 8.82 -34.33
C ILE A 346 -7.20 9.01 -35.83
N LYS A 347 -7.65 7.99 -36.56
CA LYS A 347 -7.99 8.09 -37.98
C LYS A 347 -9.15 9.03 -38.18
N SER A 348 -10.24 8.88 -37.43
CA SER A 348 -11.40 9.79 -37.47
C SER A 348 -11.03 11.24 -37.17
N PHE A 349 -10.13 11.43 -36.16
CA PHE A 349 -9.62 12.75 -35.80
C PHE A 349 -8.77 13.35 -36.94
N LYS A 350 -7.86 12.59 -37.53
CA LYS A 350 -7.06 13.01 -38.67
C LYS A 350 -7.93 13.36 -39.88
N ASP A 351 -8.94 12.55 -40.18
CA ASP A 351 -9.87 12.78 -41.28
C ASP A 351 -10.70 14.06 -41.04
N LYS A 352 -11.18 14.29 -39.81
CA LYS A 352 -11.92 15.49 -39.42
C LYS A 352 -11.08 16.77 -39.54
N TYR A 353 -9.81 16.72 -39.14
CA TYR A 353 -8.91 17.88 -39.26
C TYR A 353 -8.36 18.07 -40.64
N LYS A 354 -8.21 17.02 -41.45
CA LYS A 354 -7.83 17.12 -42.85
C LYS A 354 -8.90 17.88 -43.69
N TYR A 355 -10.16 17.63 -43.41
CA TYR A 355 -11.26 18.38 -44.02
C TYR A 355 -11.29 19.87 -43.60
N ASN A 356 -10.99 20.19 -42.37
CA ASN A 356 -10.96 21.57 -41.87
C ASN A 356 -9.74 22.36 -42.38
N ILE A 357 -8.61 21.72 -42.61
CA ILE A 357 -7.40 22.39 -43.12
C ILE A 357 -7.51 22.63 -44.63
N LEU A 358 -8.09 21.70 -45.39
CA LEU A 358 -8.26 21.87 -46.82
C LEU A 358 -9.38 22.86 -47.17
N GLY A 359 -10.43 22.97 -46.33
CA GLY A 359 -11.54 23.94 -46.54
C GLY A 359 -11.20 25.41 -46.26
N HIS A 360 -10.04 25.71 -45.69
CA HIS A 360 -9.59 27.08 -45.41
C HIS A 360 -8.61 27.63 -46.46
N TRP A 361 -8.14 26.83 -47.40
CA TRP A 361 -7.21 27.26 -48.43
C TRP A 361 -7.88 27.48 -49.80
N GLU A 362 -9.17 27.21 -49.91
CA GLU A 362 -9.94 27.45 -51.16
C GLU A 362 -10.95 28.61 -51.05
N LYS A 363 -10.75 29.50 -50.09
CA LYS A 363 -11.39 30.82 -50.02
C LYS A 363 -10.30 31.87 -49.84
#